data_399c232d69fab02389ac88d7132802fc
#
_entry.id   399c232d69fab02389ac88d7132802fc
#
_cell.length_a   1.000
_cell.length_b   1.000
_cell.length_c   1.000
_cell.angle_alpha   90.00
_cell.angle_beta   90.00
_cell.angle_gamma   90.00
#
_symmetry.space_group_name_H-M   'P 1'
#
loop_
_entity.id
_entity.type
_entity.pdbx_description
1 polymer ?
#
loop_
_entity_poly.entity_id
_entity_poly.type
_entity_poly.pdbx_seq_one_letter_code
_entity_poly.pdbx_strand_id
1 'polypeptide(L)'
;GLGDVYKRQALSTAFNQYLKYTCNAHVSWLGNQLNLPENLPLPQKTIRNTINGKYRVYMNYCTVSYTAAYWDWERWQREIDFMAMNSINMPLATVGLEAVWYNTLLKHRFTDEEARRFLAGPGHAAWQWMQNLQSYGGPLPKSWIDKHIILAKKIIDRERELGMTPIQQGFSGYVPRELKDKYPEAKIRLQPGWCGFKGAGQLDPTDALFAALGRDFLEEEKKLYGTYGIYAADPFHESAPPVNTPEYLSAVGHAIYKLIKDFDPKAKWAMQAWSLREPIVKAVPQNDLIILDLNGEKIKGRKGFWGYPAVEGNLHNFGGRINMHGDLRLLASNQYMT
;
A
#
# COMPACT_ATOMS: atom_id res chain seq x y z
N GLY A 1 13.48 15.32 17.99
CA GLY A 1 14.59 14.91 17.12
C GLY A 1 14.39 13.53 16.55
N LEU A 2 15.02 13.21 15.40
CA LEU A 2 14.93 11.90 14.71
C LEU A 2 15.21 10.69 15.63
N GLY A 3 16.07 10.85 16.64
CA GLY A 3 16.36 9.81 17.61
C GLY A 3 15.18 9.36 18.49
N ASP A 4 14.17 10.19 18.67
CA ASP A 4 13.02 9.87 19.53
C ASP A 4 11.97 8.99 18.81
N VAL A 5 11.87 9.12 17.51
CA VAL A 5 10.95 8.32 16.67
C VAL A 5 11.35 6.85 16.65
N TYR A 6 12.63 6.55 16.45
CA TYR A 6 13.15 5.17 16.51
C TYR A 6 13.04 4.56 17.92
N LYS A 7 13.18 5.38 18.94
CA LYS A 7 13.00 4.94 20.33
C LYS A 7 11.58 4.50 20.62
N ARG A 8 10.55 5.20 20.11
CA ARG A 8 9.14 4.86 20.31
C ARG A 8 8.81 3.48 19.75
N GLN A 9 9.23 3.18 18.53
CA GLN A 9 9.04 1.86 17.93
C GLN A 9 9.77 0.76 18.72
N ALA A 10 11.01 0.99 19.10
CA ALA A 10 11.78 0.06 19.93
C ALA A 10 11.12 -0.17 21.30
N LEU A 11 10.59 0.88 21.93
CA LEU A 11 9.86 0.77 23.19
C LEU A 11 8.57 -0.03 23.06
N SER A 12 7.77 0.21 22.01
CA SER A 12 6.54 -0.54 21.74
C SER A 12 6.84 -2.03 21.54
N THR A 13 7.89 -2.35 20.76
CA THR A 13 8.33 -3.73 20.54
C THR A 13 8.83 -4.38 21.85
N ALA A 14 9.65 -3.67 22.63
CA ALA A 14 10.16 -4.17 23.90
C ALA A 14 9.02 -4.43 24.89
N PHE A 15 8.03 -3.55 24.94
CA PHE A 15 6.83 -3.73 25.74
C PHE A 15 6.05 -4.99 25.33
N ASN A 16 5.85 -5.23 24.04
CA ASN A 16 5.21 -6.44 23.56
C ASN A 16 5.99 -7.71 23.94
N GLN A 17 7.33 -7.68 23.84
CA GLN A 17 8.18 -8.79 24.27
C GLN A 17 8.06 -9.03 25.78
N TYR A 18 8.04 -7.96 26.56
CA TYR A 18 7.84 -8.04 28.01
C TYR A 18 6.49 -8.68 28.37
N LEU A 19 5.40 -8.22 27.74
CA LEU A 19 4.08 -8.82 27.94
C LEU A 19 4.08 -10.32 27.63
N LYS A 20 4.62 -10.70 26.46
CA LYS A 20 4.60 -12.10 26.00
C LYS A 20 5.46 -13.03 26.86
N TYR A 21 6.69 -12.64 27.14
CA TYR A 21 7.69 -13.57 27.67
C TYR A 21 7.99 -13.38 29.16
N THR A 22 7.53 -12.30 29.76
CA THR A 22 7.69 -12.05 31.21
C THR A 22 6.35 -12.12 31.93
N CYS A 23 5.30 -11.54 31.34
CA CYS A 23 3.98 -11.50 31.97
C CYS A 23 3.05 -12.64 31.50
N ASN A 24 3.44 -13.46 30.51
CA ASN A 24 2.58 -14.46 29.87
C ASN A 24 1.25 -13.87 29.38
N ALA A 25 1.30 -12.65 28.89
CA ALA A 25 0.14 -11.90 28.39
C ALA A 25 0.36 -11.48 26.94
N HIS A 26 -0.71 -11.28 26.18
CA HIS A 26 -0.57 -10.82 24.82
C HIS A 26 -1.76 -10.01 24.31
N VAL A 27 -1.48 -9.23 23.29
CA VAL A 27 -2.47 -8.52 22.46
C VAL A 27 -2.49 -9.17 21.08
N SER A 28 -3.67 -9.52 20.61
CA SER A 28 -3.87 -10.10 19.29
C SER A 28 -5.13 -9.55 18.59
N TRP A 29 -5.31 -9.89 17.32
CA TRP A 29 -6.53 -9.53 16.59
C TRP A 29 -7.79 -10.17 17.16
N LEU A 30 -7.68 -11.38 17.69
CA LEU A 30 -8.80 -12.14 18.23
C LEU A 30 -9.18 -11.74 19.66
N GLY A 31 -8.34 -10.97 20.32
CA GLY A 31 -8.57 -10.48 21.67
C GLY A 31 -7.27 -10.26 22.44
N ASN A 32 -7.43 -9.69 23.62
CA ASN A 32 -6.33 -9.47 24.54
C ASN A 32 -6.40 -10.47 25.67
N GLN A 33 -5.25 -11.04 26.04
CA GLN A 33 -5.06 -11.78 27.28
C GLN A 33 -4.16 -10.96 28.17
N LEU A 34 -4.77 -10.10 28.98
CA LEU A 34 -4.07 -9.16 29.86
C LEU A 34 -4.44 -9.42 31.32
N ASN A 35 -4.52 -10.70 31.72
CA ASN A 35 -4.66 -11.06 33.13
C ASN A 35 -3.31 -10.87 33.82
N LEU A 36 -3.01 -9.62 34.15
CA LEU A 36 -1.76 -9.21 34.76
C LEU A 36 -1.86 -9.26 36.27
N PRO A 37 -0.79 -9.68 36.99
CA PRO A 37 -0.74 -9.60 38.44
C PRO A 37 -0.67 -8.13 38.88
N GLU A 38 -1.11 -7.84 40.11
CA GLU A 38 -1.03 -6.51 40.70
C GLU A 38 0.42 -5.98 40.70
N ASN A 39 1.38 -6.84 41.06
CA ASN A 39 2.80 -6.55 40.94
C ASN A 39 3.38 -7.19 39.70
N LEU A 40 3.73 -6.38 38.72
CA LEU A 40 4.29 -6.84 37.46
C LEU A 40 5.66 -7.52 37.67
N PRO A 41 5.90 -8.71 37.11
CA PRO A 41 7.15 -9.43 37.29
C PRO A 41 8.33 -8.70 36.62
N LEU A 42 9.48 -8.74 37.25
CA LEU A 42 10.71 -8.21 36.66
C LEU A 42 11.31 -9.24 35.70
N PRO A 43 11.89 -8.81 34.58
CA PRO A 43 12.64 -9.69 33.70
C PRO A 43 13.83 -10.33 34.45
N GLN A 44 13.97 -11.65 34.34
CA GLN A 44 15.06 -12.39 34.99
C GLN A 44 16.45 -12.02 34.45
N LYS A 45 16.51 -11.54 33.21
CA LYS A 45 17.74 -11.13 32.54
C LYS A 45 17.46 -10.01 31.51
N THR A 46 18.49 -9.24 31.22
CA THR A 46 18.44 -8.28 30.14
C THR A 46 18.31 -9.01 28.79
N ILE A 47 17.29 -8.66 28.01
CA ILE A 47 17.07 -9.20 26.66
C ILE A 47 17.49 -8.12 25.67
N ARG A 48 18.32 -8.50 24.69
CA ARG A 48 18.73 -7.63 23.58
C ARG A 48 18.47 -8.38 22.29
N ASN A 49 17.56 -7.84 21.46
CA ASN A 49 17.24 -8.38 20.16
C ASN A 49 17.49 -7.30 19.09
N THR A 50 18.04 -7.72 17.96
CA THR A 50 18.19 -6.86 16.77
C THR A 50 17.28 -7.37 15.68
N ILE A 51 16.53 -6.48 15.04
CA ILE A 51 15.69 -6.80 13.90
C ILE A 51 16.53 -6.52 12.65
N ASN A 52 16.87 -7.55 11.89
CA ASN A 52 17.72 -7.43 10.72
C ASN A 52 16.98 -6.90 9.48
N GLY A 53 15.67 -7.14 9.36
CA GLY A 53 14.86 -6.67 8.24
C GLY A 53 14.68 -5.15 8.27
N LYS A 54 15.20 -4.46 7.25
CA LYS A 54 15.08 -3.01 7.10
C LYS A 54 13.63 -2.58 6.91
N TYR A 55 12.88 -3.32 6.08
CA TYR A 55 11.50 -3.04 5.71
C TYR A 55 10.57 -4.11 6.29
N ARG A 56 9.59 -3.71 7.05
CA ARG A 56 8.59 -4.58 7.66
C ARG A 56 7.23 -4.03 7.32
N VAL A 57 6.68 -4.58 6.23
CA VAL A 57 5.47 -4.10 5.58
C VAL A 57 4.23 -4.75 6.17
N TYR A 58 3.17 -4.02 6.27
CA TYR A 58 1.84 -4.40 6.71
C TYR A 58 0.85 -3.40 6.15
N MET A 59 -0.12 -3.74 5.60
CA MET A 59 -1.15 -4.67 5.38
C MET A 59 -1.22 -4.84 3.84
N ASN A 60 -2.03 -5.76 3.30
CA ASN A 60 -2.27 -5.79 1.87
C ASN A 60 -3.53 -5.00 1.49
N TYR A 61 -3.69 -4.64 0.22
CA TYR A 61 -4.85 -3.88 -0.27
C TYR A 61 -6.18 -4.56 0.03
N CYS A 62 -6.29 -5.86 -0.20
CA CYS A 62 -7.55 -6.59 -0.04
C CYS A 62 -8.14 -6.47 1.36
N THR A 63 -7.29 -6.38 2.38
CA THR A 63 -7.71 -6.21 3.76
C THR A 63 -8.61 -4.99 3.96
N VAL A 64 -8.35 -3.91 3.22
CA VAL A 64 -9.15 -2.67 3.31
C VAL A 64 -10.61 -2.93 2.99
N SER A 65 -10.91 -3.71 1.94
CA SER A 65 -12.29 -4.01 1.56
C SER A 65 -12.87 -5.24 2.25
N TYR A 66 -12.06 -6.24 2.58
CA TYR A 66 -12.54 -7.44 3.27
C TYR A 66 -12.92 -7.18 4.74
N THR A 67 -12.11 -6.40 5.46
CA THR A 67 -12.25 -6.26 6.91
C THR A 67 -12.31 -4.81 7.36
N ALA A 68 -11.48 -3.93 6.77
CA ALA A 68 -11.28 -2.58 7.28
C ALA A 68 -12.18 -1.53 6.62
N ALA A 69 -13.09 -1.92 5.72
CA ALA A 69 -13.91 -1.00 4.92
C ALA A 69 -14.69 0.02 5.75
N TYR A 70 -15.09 -0.36 6.96
CA TYR A 70 -15.91 0.46 7.86
C TYR A 70 -15.23 0.69 9.23
N TRP A 71 -13.93 0.48 9.32
CA TRP A 71 -13.24 0.77 10.56
C TRP A 71 -13.25 2.27 10.86
N ASP A 72 -13.65 2.60 12.07
CA ASP A 72 -13.53 3.94 12.61
C ASP A 72 -12.13 4.22 13.17
N TRP A 73 -11.95 5.42 13.72
CA TRP A 73 -10.68 5.80 14.29
C TRP A 73 -10.23 4.90 15.45
N GLU A 74 -11.15 4.50 16.33
CA GLU A 74 -10.82 3.67 17.49
C GLU A 74 -10.26 2.31 17.06
N ARG A 75 -10.90 1.69 16.05
CA ARG A 75 -10.42 0.42 15.51
C ARG A 75 -9.09 0.58 14.77
N TRP A 76 -8.91 1.65 13.98
CA TRP A 76 -7.64 1.95 13.32
C TRP A 76 -6.52 2.22 14.31
N GLN A 77 -6.75 3.00 15.36
CA GLN A 77 -5.76 3.27 16.39
C GLN A 77 -5.26 1.98 17.02
N ARG A 78 -6.17 1.07 17.38
CA ARG A 78 -5.80 -0.25 17.91
C ARG A 78 -4.92 -1.04 16.94
N GLU A 79 -5.22 -1.01 15.65
CA GLU A 79 -4.43 -1.71 14.62
C GLU A 79 -3.03 -1.11 14.48
N ILE A 80 -2.93 0.22 14.48
CA ILE A 80 -1.64 0.92 14.38
C ILE A 80 -0.78 0.64 15.62
N ASP A 81 -1.37 0.63 16.81
CA ASP A 81 -0.67 0.28 18.05
C ASP A 81 -0.19 -1.19 18.01
N PHE A 82 -1.00 -2.10 17.48
CA PHE A 82 -0.61 -3.49 17.21
C PHE A 82 0.56 -3.58 16.22
N MET A 83 0.53 -2.82 15.14
CA MET A 83 1.66 -2.74 14.20
C MET A 83 2.95 -2.30 14.91
N ALA A 84 2.90 -1.24 15.72
CA ALA A 84 4.05 -0.75 16.48
C ALA A 84 4.61 -1.79 17.46
N MET A 85 3.74 -2.49 18.16
CA MET A 85 4.10 -3.59 19.08
C MET A 85 4.76 -4.76 18.36
N ASN A 86 4.45 -4.97 17.08
CA ASN A 86 5.04 -6.03 16.25
C ASN A 86 6.13 -5.52 15.30
N SER A 87 6.70 -4.35 15.56
CA SER A 87 7.83 -3.76 14.83
C SER A 87 7.57 -3.41 13.37
N ILE A 88 6.33 -3.30 12.94
CA ILE A 88 5.99 -2.84 11.60
C ILE A 88 6.46 -1.39 11.43
N ASN A 89 7.13 -1.11 10.32
CA ASN A 89 7.63 0.23 10.03
C ASN A 89 7.19 0.81 8.68
N MET A 90 6.49 0.01 7.88
CA MET A 90 5.99 0.43 6.56
C MET A 90 4.54 -0.03 6.36
N PRO A 91 3.55 0.64 6.96
CA PRO A 91 2.15 0.36 6.69
C PRO A 91 1.73 0.87 5.31
N LEU A 92 0.76 0.18 4.67
CA LEU A 92 0.15 0.61 3.42
C LEU A 92 -0.95 1.65 3.71
N ALA A 93 -0.77 2.87 3.23
CA ALA A 93 -1.71 3.98 3.43
C ALA A 93 -2.70 4.09 2.27
N THR A 94 -3.86 3.44 2.40
CA THR A 94 -4.89 3.41 1.34
C THR A 94 -6.19 4.12 1.69
N VAL A 95 -6.43 4.38 2.98
CA VAL A 95 -7.61 5.15 3.43
C VAL A 95 -7.46 6.59 2.97
N GLY A 96 -8.50 7.14 2.36
CA GLY A 96 -8.52 8.52 1.87
C GLY A 96 -8.05 8.70 0.42
N LEU A 97 -7.64 7.62 -0.28
CA LEU A 97 -7.28 7.69 -1.71
C LEU A 97 -8.45 8.14 -2.59
N GLU A 98 -9.67 7.88 -2.19
CA GLU A 98 -10.86 8.40 -2.86
C GLU A 98 -10.87 9.93 -2.95
N ALA A 99 -10.34 10.62 -1.93
CA ALA A 99 -10.25 12.08 -1.94
C ALA A 99 -9.16 12.57 -2.91
N VAL A 100 -8.05 11.86 -3.00
CA VAL A 100 -6.97 12.16 -3.96
C VAL A 100 -7.49 12.05 -5.38
N TRP A 101 -8.15 10.94 -5.72
CA TRP A 101 -8.74 10.74 -7.03
C TRP A 101 -9.85 11.75 -7.33
N TYR A 102 -10.75 11.99 -6.37
CA TYR A 102 -11.82 12.96 -6.51
C TYR A 102 -11.27 14.34 -6.87
N ASN A 103 -10.32 14.86 -6.08
CA ASN A 103 -9.73 16.18 -6.31
C ASN A 103 -8.96 16.23 -7.65
N THR A 104 -8.22 15.16 -7.99
CA THR A 104 -7.49 15.08 -9.25
C THR A 104 -8.44 15.15 -10.44
N LEU A 105 -9.54 14.38 -10.41
CA LEU A 105 -10.50 14.35 -11.50
C LEU A 105 -11.22 15.68 -11.70
N LEU A 106 -11.53 16.42 -10.63
CA LEU A 106 -12.08 17.77 -10.74
C LEU A 106 -11.15 18.74 -11.49
N LYS A 107 -9.84 18.58 -11.39
CA LYS A 107 -8.87 19.35 -12.19
C LYS A 107 -8.86 18.92 -13.66
N HIS A 108 -9.26 17.68 -13.93
CA HIS A 108 -9.22 17.05 -15.26
C HIS A 108 -10.59 16.96 -15.95
N ARG A 109 -11.39 18.02 -15.89
CA ARG A 109 -12.66 18.22 -16.61
C ARG A 109 -13.81 17.31 -16.17
N PHE A 110 -13.70 16.62 -15.04
CA PHE A 110 -14.81 15.85 -14.48
C PHE A 110 -15.68 16.72 -13.58
N THR A 111 -16.99 16.50 -13.62
CA THR A 111 -17.92 17.09 -12.65
C THR A 111 -17.85 16.37 -11.31
N ASP A 112 -18.43 16.95 -10.26
CA ASP A 112 -18.55 16.31 -8.95
C ASP A 112 -19.15 14.91 -9.04
N GLU A 113 -20.26 14.77 -9.75
CA GLU A 113 -20.94 13.48 -9.89
C GLU A 113 -20.11 12.46 -10.66
N GLU A 114 -19.48 12.87 -11.78
CA GLU A 114 -18.62 11.98 -12.57
C GLU A 114 -17.42 11.47 -11.75
N ALA A 115 -16.77 12.37 -11.01
CA ALA A 115 -15.65 12.01 -10.15
C ALA A 115 -16.07 11.01 -9.06
N ARG A 116 -17.22 11.25 -8.39
CA ARG A 116 -17.74 10.32 -7.38
C ARG A 116 -18.25 9.00 -7.98
N ARG A 117 -18.72 9.01 -9.22
CA ARG A 117 -19.15 7.80 -9.95
C ARG A 117 -17.98 6.91 -10.36
N PHE A 118 -16.80 7.48 -10.61
CA PHE A 118 -15.58 6.71 -10.88
C PHE A 118 -15.15 5.88 -9.67
N LEU A 119 -15.37 6.38 -8.45
CA LEU A 119 -14.93 5.73 -7.22
C LEU A 119 -15.77 4.49 -6.91
N ALA A 120 -15.09 3.40 -6.56
CA ALA A 120 -15.75 2.20 -6.09
C ALA A 120 -16.22 2.37 -4.64
N GLY A 121 -17.33 1.71 -4.30
CA GLY A 121 -17.80 1.63 -2.92
C GLY A 121 -16.81 0.87 -2.01
N PRO A 122 -16.94 1.03 -0.67
CA PRO A 122 -15.95 0.55 0.30
C PRO A 122 -15.60 -0.94 0.18
N GLY A 123 -16.58 -1.78 -0.11
CA GLY A 123 -16.36 -3.23 -0.31
C GLY A 123 -15.57 -3.60 -1.57
N HIS A 124 -15.28 -2.65 -2.45
CA HIS A 124 -14.58 -2.87 -3.73
C HIS A 124 -13.41 -1.91 -3.94
N ALA A 125 -13.20 -0.95 -3.05
CA ALA A 125 -12.15 0.06 -3.15
C ALA A 125 -10.75 -0.54 -3.28
N ALA A 126 -10.45 -1.63 -2.56
CA ALA A 126 -9.16 -2.31 -2.64
C ALA A 126 -8.78 -2.72 -4.06
N TRP A 127 -9.74 -3.27 -4.83
CA TRP A 127 -9.50 -3.68 -6.21
C TRP A 127 -9.42 -2.50 -7.19
N GLN A 128 -10.05 -1.37 -6.86
CA GLN A 128 -9.83 -0.13 -7.57
C GLN A 128 -8.39 0.38 -7.35
N TRP A 129 -7.90 0.37 -6.12
CA TRP A 129 -6.52 0.78 -5.81
C TRP A 129 -5.48 -0.15 -6.44
N MET A 130 -5.81 -1.43 -6.64
CA MET A 130 -5.03 -2.38 -7.43
C MET A 130 -5.28 -2.27 -8.95
N GLN A 131 -6.12 -1.31 -9.41
CA GLN A 131 -6.39 -0.99 -10.83
C GLN A 131 -7.16 -2.07 -11.60
N ASN A 132 -7.85 -2.96 -10.93
CA ASN A 132 -8.58 -4.06 -11.54
C ASN A 132 -9.97 -3.64 -12.06
N LEU A 133 -10.58 -2.64 -11.43
CA LEU A 133 -11.92 -2.16 -11.75
C LEU A 133 -12.03 -0.64 -11.53
N GLN A 134 -13.13 -0.08 -11.99
CA GLN A 134 -13.62 1.26 -11.61
C GLN A 134 -15.13 1.23 -11.37
N SER A 135 -15.67 2.21 -10.66
CA SER A 135 -17.11 2.51 -10.66
C SER A 135 -17.99 1.34 -10.23
N TYR A 136 -17.91 0.89 -9.00
CA TYR A 136 -18.84 -0.12 -8.51
C TYR A 136 -19.39 0.27 -7.14
N GLY A 137 -20.74 0.21 -7.00
CA GLY A 137 -21.41 0.59 -5.75
C GLY A 137 -21.47 2.09 -5.49
N GLY A 138 -21.24 2.91 -6.52
CA GLY A 138 -21.30 4.37 -6.46
C GLY A 138 -22.53 4.98 -7.12
N PRO A 139 -22.63 6.35 -7.19
CA PRO A 139 -21.58 7.33 -6.87
C PRO A 139 -21.29 7.42 -5.36
N LEU A 140 -20.01 7.48 -5.00
CA LEU A 140 -19.61 7.55 -3.59
C LEU A 140 -20.11 8.86 -2.97
N PRO A 141 -20.75 8.83 -1.78
CA PRO A 141 -21.21 10.05 -1.14
C PRO A 141 -20.08 11.02 -0.80
N LYS A 142 -20.26 12.31 -1.06
CA LYS A 142 -19.24 13.31 -0.72
C LYS A 142 -18.89 13.30 0.77
N SER A 143 -19.89 13.06 1.63
CA SER A 143 -19.70 12.95 3.07
C SER A 143 -18.80 11.77 3.48
N TRP A 144 -18.76 10.70 2.70
CA TRP A 144 -17.80 9.60 2.90
C TRP A 144 -16.38 10.08 2.63
N ILE A 145 -16.17 10.73 1.49
CA ILE A 145 -14.85 11.27 1.09
C ILE A 145 -14.33 12.23 2.16
N ASP A 146 -15.19 13.16 2.64
CA ASP A 146 -14.79 14.15 3.65
C ASP A 146 -14.41 13.51 4.99
N LYS A 147 -15.17 12.51 5.44
CA LYS A 147 -14.87 11.76 6.67
C LYS A 147 -13.58 10.98 6.54
N HIS A 148 -13.31 10.40 5.37
CA HIS A 148 -12.10 9.63 5.12
C HIS A 148 -10.84 10.49 5.00
N ILE A 149 -10.94 11.76 4.57
CA ILE A 149 -9.83 12.72 4.70
C ILE A 149 -9.41 12.87 6.17
N ILE A 150 -10.38 13.04 7.06
CA ILE A 150 -10.12 13.22 8.49
C ILE A 150 -9.54 11.93 9.08
N LEU A 151 -10.11 10.78 8.73
CA LEU A 151 -9.65 9.49 9.21
C LEU A 151 -8.23 9.18 8.74
N ALA A 152 -7.93 9.39 7.46
CA ALA A 152 -6.61 9.16 6.87
C ALA A 152 -5.52 10.01 7.54
N LYS A 153 -5.81 11.30 7.82
CA LYS A 153 -4.88 12.15 8.57
C LYS A 153 -4.57 11.59 9.94
N LYS A 154 -5.57 11.18 10.70
CA LYS A 154 -5.36 10.57 12.02
C LYS A 154 -4.52 9.28 11.94
N ILE A 155 -4.78 8.44 10.94
CA ILE A 155 -4.01 7.21 10.70
C ILE A 155 -2.54 7.55 10.45
N ILE A 156 -2.27 8.40 9.47
CA ILE A 156 -0.91 8.78 9.06
C ILE A 156 -0.17 9.48 10.21
N ASP A 157 -0.83 10.41 10.91
CA ASP A 157 -0.23 11.11 12.05
C ASP A 157 0.18 10.11 13.14
N ARG A 158 -0.68 9.13 13.48
CA ARG A 158 -0.36 8.10 14.46
C ARG A 158 0.76 7.17 14.02
N GLU A 159 0.74 6.74 12.77
CA GLU A 159 1.82 5.94 12.18
C GLU A 159 3.16 6.69 12.27
N ARG A 160 3.18 7.95 11.89
CA ARG A 160 4.37 8.81 11.98
C ARG A 160 4.83 9.04 13.41
N GLU A 161 3.89 9.28 14.33
CA GLU A 161 4.18 9.41 15.75
C GLU A 161 4.90 8.16 16.30
N LEU A 162 4.51 6.97 15.86
CA LEU A 162 5.10 5.70 16.26
C LEU A 162 6.34 5.29 15.42
N GLY A 163 6.81 6.16 14.51
CA GLY A 163 8.04 5.95 13.78
C GLY A 163 7.91 5.12 12.51
N MET A 164 6.70 4.95 12.02
CA MET A 164 6.46 4.26 10.75
C MET A 164 6.59 5.22 9.57
N THR A 165 6.83 4.67 8.39
CA THR A 165 6.85 5.37 7.11
C THR A 165 5.71 4.82 6.25
N PRO A 166 4.58 5.54 6.11
CA PRO A 166 3.47 5.09 5.27
C PRO A 166 3.90 4.88 3.82
N ILE A 167 3.45 3.79 3.21
CA ILE A 167 3.55 3.57 1.77
C ILE A 167 2.35 4.26 1.14
N GLN A 168 2.59 5.34 0.42
CA GLN A 168 1.57 6.12 -0.28
C GLN A 168 1.30 5.56 -1.68
N GLN A 169 0.21 5.97 -2.32
CA GLN A 169 -0.11 5.52 -3.66
C GLN A 169 0.62 6.36 -4.71
N GLY A 170 1.28 5.70 -5.65
CA GLY A 170 1.81 6.30 -6.86
C GLY A 170 0.82 6.23 -8.03
N PHE A 171 1.06 7.05 -9.06
CA PHE A 171 0.29 7.00 -10.29
C PHE A 171 0.95 6.08 -11.31
N SER A 172 0.15 5.19 -11.93
CA SER A 172 0.64 4.15 -12.85
C SER A 172 0.07 4.26 -14.27
N GLY A 173 -0.68 5.31 -14.54
CA GLY A 173 -1.41 5.46 -15.81
C GLY A 173 -2.83 4.88 -15.79
N TYR A 174 -3.24 4.23 -14.71
CA TYR A 174 -4.64 3.88 -14.50
C TYR A 174 -5.49 5.16 -14.39
N VAL A 175 -6.58 5.23 -15.16
CA VAL A 175 -7.47 6.40 -15.23
C VAL A 175 -8.92 5.95 -15.48
N PRO A 176 -9.91 6.82 -15.22
CA PRO A 176 -11.28 6.55 -15.68
C PRO A 176 -11.31 6.30 -17.18
N ARG A 177 -12.08 5.30 -17.62
CA ARG A 177 -12.30 5.05 -19.05
C ARG A 177 -12.93 6.26 -19.75
N GLU A 178 -13.73 7.04 -19.02
CA GLU A 178 -14.41 8.24 -19.46
C GLU A 178 -13.45 9.43 -19.70
N LEU A 179 -12.19 9.32 -19.24
CA LEU A 179 -11.17 10.33 -19.52
C LEU A 179 -10.92 10.47 -21.02
N LYS A 180 -11.14 9.40 -21.79
CA LYS A 180 -11.04 9.44 -23.25
C LYS A 180 -12.02 10.42 -23.89
N ASP A 181 -13.20 10.58 -23.32
CA ASP A 181 -14.22 11.53 -23.81
C ASP A 181 -13.84 12.98 -23.44
N LYS A 182 -13.11 13.17 -22.34
CA LYS A 182 -12.62 14.48 -21.88
C LYS A 182 -11.35 14.92 -22.65
N TYR A 183 -10.54 13.96 -23.10
CA TYR A 183 -9.29 14.18 -23.82
C TYR A 183 -9.23 13.24 -25.04
N PRO A 184 -10.00 13.54 -26.12
CA PRO A 184 -10.07 12.67 -27.32
C PRO A 184 -8.73 12.44 -28.00
N GLU A 185 -7.82 13.43 -27.88
CA GLU A 185 -6.47 13.38 -28.43
C GLU A 185 -5.50 12.51 -27.64
N ALA A 186 -5.80 12.25 -26.36
CA ALA A 186 -4.92 11.48 -25.50
C ALA A 186 -4.92 9.98 -25.86
N LYS A 187 -3.75 9.39 -25.75
CA LYS A 187 -3.54 7.96 -26.03
C LYS A 187 -4.03 7.12 -24.85
N ILE A 188 -5.32 6.92 -24.74
CA ILE A 188 -5.96 6.10 -23.71
C ILE A 188 -6.44 4.79 -24.29
N ARG A 189 -5.98 3.68 -23.74
CA ARG A 189 -6.39 2.32 -24.10
C ARG A 189 -7.28 1.75 -23.00
N LEU A 190 -8.31 1.00 -23.37
CA LEU A 190 -9.15 0.32 -22.39
C LEU A 190 -8.48 -0.98 -21.95
N GLN A 191 -8.41 -1.19 -20.66
CA GLN A 191 -7.96 -2.46 -20.09
C GLN A 191 -9.03 -3.54 -20.31
N PRO A 192 -8.64 -4.82 -20.38
CA PRO A 192 -9.59 -5.92 -20.34
C PRO A 192 -10.45 -5.87 -19.08
N GLY A 193 -11.65 -6.46 -19.12
CA GLY A 193 -12.48 -6.63 -17.94
C GLY A 193 -11.83 -7.60 -16.93
N TRP A 194 -12.20 -7.43 -15.68
CA TRP A 194 -11.73 -8.27 -14.58
C TRP A 194 -12.93 -8.81 -13.78
N CYS A 195 -13.04 -10.14 -13.61
CA CYS A 195 -14.11 -10.78 -12.81
C CYS A 195 -15.54 -10.29 -13.13
N GLY A 196 -15.83 -10.03 -14.41
CA GLY A 196 -17.13 -9.50 -14.84
C GLY A 196 -17.28 -7.97 -14.79
N PHE A 197 -16.30 -7.25 -14.20
CA PHE A 197 -16.27 -5.80 -14.21
C PHE A 197 -15.65 -5.26 -15.50
N LYS A 198 -16.12 -4.09 -15.94
CA LYS A 198 -15.53 -3.39 -17.08
C LYS A 198 -14.13 -2.87 -16.72
N GLY A 199 -13.18 -3.03 -17.62
CA GLY A 199 -11.83 -2.50 -17.45
C GLY A 199 -11.82 -0.97 -17.42
N ALA A 200 -10.84 -0.41 -16.72
CA ALA A 200 -10.56 1.03 -16.66
C ALA A 200 -9.80 1.50 -17.91
N GLY A 201 -9.48 2.78 -17.97
CA GLY A 201 -8.55 3.33 -18.94
C GLY A 201 -7.10 3.15 -18.51
N GLN A 202 -6.22 2.99 -19.46
CA GLN A 202 -4.78 3.05 -19.29
C GLN A 202 -4.21 4.14 -20.17
N LEU A 203 -3.67 5.15 -19.56
CA LEU A 203 -3.01 6.25 -20.24
C LEU A 203 -1.62 5.81 -20.71
N ASP A 204 -1.33 6.07 -21.97
CA ASP A 204 -0.06 5.69 -22.56
C ASP A 204 1.11 6.40 -21.87
N PRO A 205 2.20 5.70 -21.51
CA PRO A 205 3.32 6.29 -20.78
C PRO A 205 4.05 7.39 -21.56
N THR A 206 3.87 7.45 -22.90
CA THR A 206 4.48 8.47 -23.76
C THR A 206 3.59 9.69 -23.98
N ASP A 207 2.36 9.66 -23.47
CA ASP A 207 1.44 10.79 -23.58
C ASP A 207 1.80 11.88 -22.56
N ALA A 208 1.76 13.14 -22.99
CA ALA A 208 2.04 14.27 -22.10
C ALA A 208 1.05 14.34 -20.91
N LEU A 209 -0.19 13.89 -21.11
CA LEU A 209 -1.20 13.85 -20.05
C LEU A 209 -0.82 12.87 -18.93
N PHE A 210 -0.02 11.82 -19.20
CA PHE A 210 0.47 10.90 -18.17
C PHE A 210 1.23 11.64 -17.05
N ALA A 211 2.21 12.46 -17.45
CA ALA A 211 3.01 13.23 -16.50
C ALA A 211 2.17 14.34 -15.83
N ALA A 212 1.28 14.99 -16.57
CA ALA A 212 0.45 16.09 -16.04
C ALA A 212 -0.56 15.57 -15.00
N LEU A 213 -1.35 14.55 -15.34
CA LEU A 213 -2.35 13.96 -14.44
C LEU A 213 -1.69 13.28 -13.25
N GLY A 214 -0.59 12.54 -13.50
CA GLY A 214 0.16 11.89 -12.43
C GLY A 214 0.76 12.88 -11.44
N ARG A 215 1.26 14.03 -11.90
CA ARG A 215 1.73 15.12 -11.02
C ARG A 215 0.59 15.69 -10.19
N ASP A 216 -0.55 15.97 -10.80
CA ASP A 216 -1.72 16.47 -10.06
C ASP A 216 -2.20 15.49 -9.01
N PHE A 217 -2.16 14.18 -9.30
CA PHE A 217 -2.48 13.13 -8.34
C PHE A 217 -1.55 13.16 -7.12
N LEU A 218 -0.23 13.20 -7.34
CA LEU A 218 0.77 13.25 -6.28
C LEU A 218 0.71 14.57 -5.49
N GLU A 219 0.43 15.70 -6.15
CA GLU A 219 0.26 17.00 -5.46
C GLU A 219 -1.02 17.03 -4.60
N GLU A 220 -2.14 16.42 -5.04
CA GLU A 220 -3.33 16.31 -4.22
C GLU A 220 -3.09 15.38 -3.01
N GLU A 221 -2.39 14.26 -3.20
CA GLU A 221 -2.01 13.40 -2.08
C GLU A 221 -1.13 14.13 -1.07
N LYS A 222 -0.11 14.85 -1.54
CA LYS A 222 0.76 15.69 -0.71
C LYS A 222 -0.01 16.76 0.05
N LYS A 223 -0.92 17.46 -0.62
CA LYS A 223 -1.76 18.51 -0.02
C LYS A 223 -2.65 17.96 1.08
N LEU A 224 -3.23 16.78 0.88
CA LEU A 224 -4.10 16.13 1.84
C LEU A 224 -3.33 15.50 3.01
N TYR A 225 -2.23 14.80 2.73
CA TYR A 225 -1.61 13.86 3.67
C TYR A 225 -0.12 14.03 3.89
N GLY A 226 0.56 14.92 3.16
CA GLY A 226 2.02 15.05 3.18
C GLY A 226 2.73 14.03 2.28
N THR A 227 4.06 13.93 2.41
CA THR A 227 4.89 13.01 1.62
C THR A 227 5.87 12.27 2.53
N TYR A 228 6.09 10.99 2.25
CA TYR A 228 6.91 10.12 3.12
C TYR A 228 7.97 9.32 2.35
N GLY A 229 8.10 9.57 1.04
CA GLY A 229 9.19 9.06 0.22
C GLY A 229 9.06 7.60 -0.22
N ILE A 230 7.90 6.96 -0.07
CA ILE A 230 7.64 5.62 -0.59
C ILE A 230 6.27 5.61 -1.26
N TYR A 231 6.24 5.27 -2.55
CA TYR A 231 5.03 5.25 -3.36
C TYR A 231 4.80 3.86 -3.95
N ALA A 232 3.60 3.31 -3.72
CA ALA A 232 3.18 2.04 -4.31
C ALA A 232 2.55 2.28 -5.69
N ALA A 233 2.96 1.51 -6.68
CA ALA A 233 2.30 1.46 -7.97
C ALA A 233 2.47 0.06 -8.57
N ASP A 234 1.36 -0.55 -8.97
CA ASP A 234 1.31 -1.92 -9.47
C ASP A 234 0.64 -1.93 -10.86
N PRO A 235 1.33 -1.49 -11.92
CA PRO A 235 0.74 -1.43 -13.25
C PRO A 235 0.31 -2.83 -13.72
N PHE A 236 -0.93 -2.94 -14.17
CA PHE A 236 -1.53 -4.19 -14.66
C PHE A 236 -1.56 -5.31 -13.61
N HIS A 237 -1.97 -5.00 -12.39
CA HIS A 237 -1.89 -5.90 -11.24
C HIS A 237 -2.50 -7.29 -11.50
N GLU A 238 -3.77 -7.36 -11.92
CA GLU A 238 -4.45 -8.61 -12.29
C GLU A 238 -5.05 -8.57 -13.70
N SER A 239 -4.60 -7.62 -14.52
CA SER A 239 -5.03 -7.48 -15.90
C SER A 239 -3.87 -7.63 -16.88
N ALA A 240 -4.18 -8.00 -18.12
CA ALA A 240 -3.20 -7.94 -19.18
C ALA A 240 -2.91 -6.47 -19.55
N PRO A 241 -1.65 -6.09 -19.81
CA PRO A 241 -1.34 -4.78 -20.37
C PRO A 241 -1.99 -4.63 -21.75
N PRO A 242 -2.43 -3.43 -22.13
CA PRO A 242 -3.05 -3.21 -23.44
C PRO A 242 -2.07 -3.43 -24.61
N VAL A 243 -0.78 -3.36 -24.34
CA VAL A 243 0.32 -3.72 -25.25
C VAL A 243 1.33 -4.52 -24.42
N ASN A 244 1.61 -5.75 -24.85
CA ASN A 244 2.49 -6.65 -24.11
C ASN A 244 3.82 -6.87 -24.84
N THR A 245 4.49 -5.78 -25.20
CA THR A 245 5.85 -5.82 -25.75
C THR A 245 6.86 -5.32 -24.71
N PRO A 246 8.10 -5.81 -24.73
CA PRO A 246 9.15 -5.36 -23.81
C PRO A 246 9.35 -3.85 -23.85
N GLU A 247 9.29 -3.23 -25.01
CA GLU A 247 9.49 -1.80 -25.23
C GLU A 247 8.38 -0.98 -24.54
N TYR A 248 7.12 -1.38 -24.71
CA TYR A 248 5.98 -0.72 -24.07
C TYR A 248 6.04 -0.88 -22.55
N LEU A 249 6.32 -2.08 -22.06
CA LEU A 249 6.42 -2.36 -20.63
C LEU A 249 7.60 -1.59 -19.99
N SER A 250 8.74 -1.49 -20.68
CA SER A 250 9.86 -0.68 -20.24
C SER A 250 9.50 0.81 -20.20
N ALA A 251 8.78 1.32 -21.22
CA ALA A 251 8.32 2.70 -21.23
C ALA A 251 7.36 3.01 -20.07
N VAL A 252 6.44 2.06 -19.72
CA VAL A 252 5.59 2.18 -18.52
C VAL A 252 6.44 2.30 -17.24
N GLY A 253 7.43 1.41 -17.06
CA GLY A 253 8.33 1.44 -15.92
C GLY A 253 9.08 2.76 -15.81
N HIS A 254 9.67 3.24 -16.91
CA HIS A 254 10.37 4.53 -16.95
C HIS A 254 9.46 5.72 -16.65
N ALA A 255 8.23 5.74 -17.19
CA ALA A 255 7.31 6.85 -16.98
C ALA A 255 6.88 6.95 -15.51
N ILE A 256 6.52 5.84 -14.88
CA ILE A 256 6.16 5.80 -13.46
C ILE A 256 7.37 6.21 -12.60
N TYR A 257 8.53 5.63 -12.84
CA TYR A 257 9.75 5.94 -12.10
C TYR A 257 10.13 7.42 -12.23
N LYS A 258 10.13 7.94 -13.47
CA LYS A 258 10.42 9.35 -13.70
C LYS A 258 9.44 10.27 -12.99
N LEU A 259 8.15 9.98 -13.04
CA LEU A 259 7.12 10.76 -12.36
C LEU A 259 7.38 10.82 -10.84
N ILE A 260 7.66 9.67 -10.21
CA ILE A 260 7.97 9.59 -8.77
C ILE A 260 9.23 10.41 -8.45
N LYS A 261 10.29 10.29 -9.24
CA LYS A 261 11.57 10.98 -8.99
C LYS A 261 11.53 12.48 -9.29
N ASP A 262 10.75 12.89 -10.29
CA ASP A 262 10.52 14.32 -10.57
C ASP A 262 9.74 15.00 -9.44
N PHE A 263 8.84 14.25 -8.79
CA PHE A 263 8.06 14.74 -7.66
C PHE A 263 8.84 14.72 -6.34
N ASP A 264 9.51 13.60 -6.04
CA ASP A 264 10.35 13.41 -4.85
C ASP A 264 11.65 12.69 -5.23
N PRO A 265 12.77 13.42 -5.40
CA PRO A 265 14.05 12.84 -5.83
C PRO A 265 14.61 11.75 -4.91
N LYS A 266 14.18 11.69 -3.65
CA LYS A 266 14.63 10.68 -2.67
C LYS A 266 13.67 9.50 -2.56
N ALA A 267 12.51 9.57 -3.21
CA ALA A 267 11.49 8.54 -3.10
C ALA A 267 11.94 7.20 -3.68
N LYS A 268 11.30 6.15 -3.17
CA LYS A 268 11.38 4.78 -3.67
C LYS A 268 10.01 4.33 -4.16
N TRP A 269 10.03 3.47 -5.16
CA TRP A 269 8.84 2.80 -5.63
C TRP A 269 8.69 1.45 -4.92
N ALA A 270 7.54 1.17 -4.32
CA ALA A 270 7.16 -0.13 -3.78
C ALA A 270 6.24 -0.83 -4.78
N MET A 271 6.59 -2.06 -5.18
CA MET A 271 5.82 -2.84 -6.17
C MET A 271 5.52 -4.23 -5.63
N GLN A 272 4.26 -4.65 -5.69
CA GLN A 272 3.85 -5.99 -5.30
C GLN A 272 4.32 -7.05 -6.31
N ALA A 273 4.81 -8.18 -5.82
CA ALA A 273 5.27 -9.29 -6.66
C ALA A 273 4.12 -10.14 -7.23
N TRP A 274 2.89 -9.61 -7.29
CA TRP A 274 1.73 -10.35 -7.77
C TRP A 274 1.80 -10.60 -9.29
N SER A 275 2.02 -9.56 -10.06
CA SER A 275 2.12 -9.61 -11.53
C SER A 275 3.34 -8.88 -12.07
N LEU A 276 4.51 -9.10 -11.49
CA LEU A 276 5.75 -8.47 -11.95
C LEU A 276 6.07 -8.83 -13.41
N ARG A 277 6.50 -7.82 -14.14
CA ARG A 277 7.02 -7.96 -15.51
C ARG A 277 8.45 -7.46 -15.55
N GLU A 278 9.38 -8.32 -15.98
CA GLU A 278 10.82 -8.03 -16.00
C GLU A 278 11.16 -6.70 -16.68
N PRO A 279 10.58 -6.32 -17.86
CA PRO A 279 10.90 -5.05 -18.50
C PRO A 279 10.51 -3.83 -17.65
N ILE A 280 9.41 -3.90 -16.87
CA ILE A 280 9.01 -2.82 -15.95
C ILE A 280 10.01 -2.71 -14.82
N VAL A 281 10.36 -3.84 -14.19
CA VAL A 281 11.32 -3.87 -13.06
C VAL A 281 12.68 -3.34 -13.48
N LYS A 282 13.20 -3.80 -14.62
CA LYS A 282 14.51 -3.39 -15.14
C LYS A 282 14.58 -1.95 -15.63
N ALA A 283 13.45 -1.30 -15.81
CA ALA A 283 13.40 0.13 -16.11
C ALA A 283 13.72 1.04 -14.92
N VAL A 284 13.83 0.46 -13.71
CA VAL A 284 14.04 1.20 -12.45
C VAL A 284 15.41 0.84 -11.88
N PRO A 285 16.22 1.79 -11.37
CA PRO A 285 17.44 1.47 -10.64
C PRO A 285 17.17 0.62 -9.40
N GLN A 286 18.02 -0.37 -9.13
CA GLN A 286 17.82 -1.34 -8.04
C GLN A 286 17.58 -0.68 -6.67
N ASN A 287 18.30 0.39 -6.36
CA ASN A 287 18.20 1.06 -5.07
C ASN A 287 16.89 1.88 -4.90
N ASP A 288 16.15 2.08 -5.97
CA ASP A 288 14.93 2.90 -5.97
C ASP A 288 13.64 2.07 -6.05
N LEU A 289 13.75 0.74 -6.12
CA LEU A 289 12.61 -0.17 -6.14
C LEU A 289 12.67 -1.12 -4.92
N ILE A 290 11.52 -1.32 -4.29
CA ILE A 290 11.31 -2.32 -3.23
C ILE A 290 10.23 -3.27 -3.73
N ILE A 291 10.54 -4.55 -3.87
CA ILE A 291 9.58 -5.57 -4.29
C ILE A 291 8.95 -6.20 -3.04
N LEU A 292 7.63 -6.25 -3.02
CA LEU A 292 6.85 -6.85 -1.93
C LEU A 292 6.38 -8.24 -2.35
N ASP A 293 7.08 -9.29 -1.89
CA ASP A 293 6.69 -10.67 -2.17
C ASP A 293 5.67 -11.16 -1.13
N LEU A 294 4.40 -11.06 -1.50
CA LEU A 294 3.29 -11.30 -0.60
C LEU A 294 3.13 -12.74 -0.13
N ASN A 295 3.73 -13.71 -0.84
CA ASN A 295 3.58 -15.14 -0.54
C ASN A 295 4.92 -15.86 -0.27
N GLY A 296 6.05 -15.18 -0.39
CA GLY A 296 7.37 -15.80 -0.24
C GLY A 296 7.71 -16.85 -1.33
N GLU A 297 6.91 -16.93 -2.38
CA GLU A 297 7.05 -17.96 -3.42
C GLU A 297 7.68 -17.43 -4.71
N LYS A 298 7.62 -16.13 -4.92
CA LYS A 298 8.00 -15.52 -6.20
C LYS A 298 9.50 -15.37 -6.38
N ILE A 299 10.23 -15.29 -5.28
CA ILE A 299 11.70 -15.10 -5.31
C ILE A 299 12.42 -16.24 -6.07
N LYS A 300 12.03 -17.49 -5.82
CA LYS A 300 12.62 -18.66 -6.50
C LYS A 300 12.31 -18.70 -7.99
N GLY A 301 11.07 -18.43 -8.35
CA GLY A 301 10.58 -18.45 -9.73
C GLY A 301 11.07 -17.28 -10.59
N ARG A 302 11.68 -16.25 -10.00
CA ARG A 302 12.08 -15.00 -10.68
C ARG A 302 13.57 -14.65 -10.47
N LYS A 303 14.41 -15.64 -10.36
CA LYS A 303 15.87 -15.47 -10.25
C LYS A 303 16.25 -14.43 -9.16
N GLY A 304 15.66 -14.54 -7.97
CA GLY A 304 15.88 -13.59 -6.89
C GLY A 304 15.45 -12.16 -7.25
N PHE A 305 14.35 -12.01 -7.98
CA PHE A 305 13.86 -10.72 -8.49
C PHE A 305 14.93 -9.92 -9.24
N TRP A 306 15.78 -10.62 -9.99
CA TRP A 306 16.88 -10.04 -10.79
C TRP A 306 17.85 -9.18 -9.96
N GLY A 307 18.00 -9.47 -8.66
CA GLY A 307 18.88 -8.76 -7.72
C GLY A 307 18.27 -7.49 -7.09
N TYR A 308 16.99 -7.25 -7.27
CA TYR A 308 16.31 -6.12 -6.62
C TYR A 308 15.97 -6.42 -5.15
N PRO A 309 16.01 -5.41 -4.28
CA PRO A 309 15.59 -5.57 -2.89
C PRO A 309 14.14 -6.08 -2.81
N ALA A 310 13.92 -7.12 -2.02
CA ALA A 310 12.59 -7.68 -1.83
C ALA A 310 12.26 -7.84 -0.34
N VAL A 311 10.98 -7.70 -0.01
CA VAL A 311 10.41 -8.02 1.30
C VAL A 311 9.63 -9.30 1.13
N GLU A 312 10.14 -10.38 1.70
CA GLU A 312 9.44 -11.66 1.72
C GLU A 312 8.35 -11.65 2.79
N GLY A 313 7.19 -12.21 2.47
CA GLY A 313 6.06 -12.19 3.38
C GLY A 313 5.08 -13.31 3.16
N ASN A 314 4.05 -13.32 4.00
CA ASN A 314 2.87 -14.17 3.84
C ASN A 314 1.63 -13.31 3.77
N LEU A 315 0.84 -13.53 2.73
CA LEU A 315 -0.41 -12.84 2.53
C LEU A 315 -1.46 -13.36 3.51
N HIS A 316 -1.86 -12.51 4.42
CA HIS A 316 -3.01 -12.74 5.29
C HIS A 316 -4.08 -11.70 4.99
N ASN A 317 -5.18 -12.17 4.41
CA ASN A 317 -6.33 -11.32 4.10
C ASN A 317 -7.33 -11.43 5.24
N PHE A 318 -7.36 -10.56 6.19
CA PHE A 318 -8.42 -10.52 7.18
C PHE A 318 -9.79 -10.71 6.51
N GLY A 319 -10.58 -11.66 6.96
CA GLY A 319 -11.90 -11.94 6.41
C GLY A 319 -11.93 -12.57 5.01
N GLY A 320 -10.92 -12.38 4.19
CA GLY A 320 -10.82 -13.03 2.88
C GLY A 320 -10.36 -14.48 2.96
N ARG A 321 -9.73 -14.87 4.07
CA ARG A 321 -9.34 -16.26 4.39
C ARG A 321 -9.52 -16.48 5.89
N ILE A 322 -10.18 -17.58 6.25
CA ILE A 322 -10.43 -17.95 7.65
C ILE A 322 -9.18 -18.61 8.24
N ASN A 323 -8.45 -19.38 7.43
CA ASN A 323 -7.30 -20.16 7.86
C ASN A 323 -6.02 -19.34 7.79
N MET A 324 -5.08 -19.66 8.69
CA MET A 324 -3.73 -19.15 8.60
C MET A 324 -3.08 -19.61 7.29
N HIS A 325 -2.50 -18.68 6.55
CA HIS A 325 -1.79 -18.96 5.31
C HIS A 325 -0.29 -19.01 5.58
N GLY A 326 0.40 -19.96 4.95
CA GLY A 326 1.84 -20.14 5.05
C GLY A 326 2.24 -21.30 5.98
N ASP A 327 3.50 -21.70 5.85
CA ASP A 327 4.12 -22.72 6.70
C ASP A 327 4.89 -22.04 7.84
N LEU A 328 4.47 -22.26 9.08
CA LEU A 328 5.09 -21.66 10.27
C LEU A 328 6.57 -22.05 10.41
N ARG A 329 6.99 -23.25 9.94
CA ARG A 329 8.37 -23.69 10.00
C ARG A 329 9.23 -22.89 9.00
N LEU A 330 8.70 -22.67 7.79
CA LEU A 330 9.35 -21.82 6.79
C LEU A 330 9.46 -20.38 7.28
N LEU A 331 8.39 -19.84 7.84
CA LEU A 331 8.40 -18.51 8.44
C LEU A 331 9.44 -18.37 9.55
N ALA A 332 9.54 -19.35 10.43
CA ALA A 332 10.51 -19.36 11.51
C ALA A 332 11.96 -19.55 11.03
N SER A 333 12.18 -20.26 9.92
CA SER A 333 13.52 -20.60 9.43
C SER A 333 14.07 -19.66 8.36
N ASN A 334 13.22 -19.11 7.48
CA ASN A 334 13.65 -18.35 6.30
C ASN A 334 13.73 -16.83 6.51
N GLN A 335 13.00 -16.28 7.46
CA GLN A 335 13.01 -14.82 7.69
C GLN A 335 14.31 -14.28 8.32
N TYR A 336 15.23 -15.14 8.70
CA TYR A 336 16.49 -14.76 9.33
C TYR A 336 17.73 -15.11 8.52
N MET A 337 17.57 -15.68 7.31
CA MET A 337 18.68 -16.20 6.50
C MET A 337 18.94 -15.42 5.21
N THR A 338 18.22 -14.33 4.95
CA THR A 338 18.45 -13.48 3.77
C THR A 338 18.88 -12.05 4.17
#